data_a18a64ebe4a42eda7849be34469d58b8
#
_entry.id   a18a64ebe4a42eda7849be34469d58b8
#
_cell.length_a   1.000
_cell.length_b   1.000
_cell.length_c   1.000
_cell.angle_alpha   90.00
_cell.angle_beta   90.00
_cell.angle_gamma   90.00
#
_symmetry.space_group_name_H-M   'P 1'
#
loop_
_entity.id
_entity.type
_entity.pdbx_description
1 polymer ?
#
loop_
_entity_poly.entity_id
_entity_poly.type
_entity_poly.pdbx_seq_one_letter_code
_entity_poly.pdbx_strand_id
1 'polypeptide(L)'
;METYQVLMTEKAEKDMENLYNYIAVEDLAPEAAMAQYNRIAGQIMALSEMPARIRIMDSEPEHTLKVRKMSVDEYYVLFQIRGEQVIILRVLHCRQDIEGKLFD
;
A
#
# COMPACT_ATOMS: atom_id res chain seq x y z
N MET A 1 23.66 6.21 -4.13
CA MET A 1 22.40 5.74 -3.53
C MET A 1 21.43 5.36 -4.64
N GLU A 2 20.92 4.16 -4.60
CA GLU A 2 19.94 3.73 -5.58
C GLU A 2 18.58 4.32 -5.25
N THR A 3 17.93 4.87 -6.28
CA THR A 3 16.57 5.37 -6.17
C THR A 3 15.68 4.46 -7.01
N TYR A 4 14.60 3.97 -6.42
CA TYR A 4 13.66 3.10 -7.10
C TYR A 4 12.52 3.92 -7.68
N GLN A 5 12.03 3.49 -8.85
CA GLN A 5 10.82 4.06 -9.42
C GLN A 5 9.61 3.40 -8.74
N VAL A 6 8.71 4.20 -8.17
CA VAL A 6 7.53 3.69 -7.49
C VAL A 6 6.33 3.75 -8.44
N LEU A 7 5.72 2.60 -8.70
CA LEU A 7 4.57 2.48 -9.59
C LEU A 7 3.41 1.85 -8.82
N MET A 8 2.19 2.22 -9.18
CA MET A 8 0.98 1.68 -8.57
C MET A 8 0.18 0.90 -9.60
N THR A 9 -0.34 -0.26 -9.19
CA THR A 9 -1.30 -1.00 -10.02
C THR A 9 -2.63 -0.26 -10.03
N GLU A 10 -3.49 -0.60 -11.00
CA GLU A 10 -4.84 -0.03 -11.05
C GLU A 10 -5.63 -0.36 -9.78
N LYS A 11 -5.44 -1.58 -9.24
CA LYS A 11 -6.10 -1.99 -7.99
C LYS A 11 -5.65 -1.14 -6.81
N ALA A 12 -4.35 -0.84 -6.73
CA ALA A 12 -3.82 -0.01 -5.66
C ALA A 12 -4.35 1.43 -5.77
N GLU A 13 -4.42 1.97 -6.98
CA GLU A 13 -4.99 3.29 -7.21
C GLU A 13 -6.46 3.32 -6.81
N LYS A 14 -7.20 2.27 -7.15
CA LYS A 14 -8.61 2.14 -6.77
C LYS A 14 -8.77 2.03 -5.27
N ASP A 15 -7.89 1.29 -4.61
CA ASP A 15 -7.89 1.18 -3.15
C ASP A 15 -7.72 2.57 -2.50
N MET A 16 -6.80 3.38 -3.01
CA MET A 16 -6.57 4.73 -2.49
C MET A 16 -7.79 5.62 -2.68
N GLU A 17 -8.43 5.56 -3.84
CA GLU A 17 -9.65 6.29 -4.12
C GLU A 17 -10.78 5.85 -3.17
N ASN A 18 -10.93 4.55 -2.98
CA ASN A 18 -11.98 3.99 -2.13
C ASN A 18 -11.80 4.38 -0.65
N LEU A 19 -10.56 4.36 -0.14
CA LEU A 19 -10.33 4.76 1.25
C LEU A 19 -10.63 6.25 1.46
N TYR A 20 -10.27 7.09 0.50
CA TYR A 20 -10.59 8.50 0.56
C TYR A 20 -12.11 8.72 0.60
N ASN A 21 -12.82 8.10 -0.34
CA ASN A 21 -14.27 8.25 -0.44
C ASN A 21 -14.98 7.72 0.82
N TYR A 22 -14.51 6.60 1.37
CA TYR A 22 -15.10 6.04 2.58
C TYR A 22 -15.01 7.04 3.75
N ILE A 23 -13.84 7.59 3.99
CA ILE A 23 -13.65 8.53 5.10
C ILE A 23 -14.39 9.85 4.84
N ALA A 24 -14.31 10.36 3.62
CA ALA A 24 -14.90 11.64 3.27
C ALA A 24 -16.43 11.61 3.31
N VAL A 25 -17.04 10.53 2.81
CA VAL A 25 -18.48 10.41 2.64
C VAL A 25 -19.13 9.67 3.82
N GLU A 26 -18.64 8.45 4.12
CA GLU A 26 -19.26 7.62 5.17
C GLU A 26 -19.01 8.20 6.56
N ASP A 27 -17.82 8.69 6.82
CA ASP A 27 -17.48 9.29 8.11
C ASP A 27 -17.71 10.79 8.14
N LEU A 28 -18.17 11.39 7.03
CA LEU A 28 -18.42 12.83 6.89
C LEU A 28 -17.20 13.66 7.32
N ALA A 29 -16.00 13.20 6.96
CA ALA A 29 -14.75 13.82 7.41
C ALA A 29 -13.78 14.05 6.26
N PRO A 30 -14.08 14.98 5.33
CA PRO A 30 -13.22 15.19 4.15
C PRO A 30 -11.80 15.64 4.49
N GLU A 31 -11.61 16.41 5.56
CA GLU A 31 -10.27 16.83 5.96
C GLU A 31 -9.47 15.64 6.50
N ALA A 32 -10.10 14.76 7.28
CA ALA A 32 -9.46 13.55 7.76
C ALA A 32 -9.13 12.61 6.60
N ALA A 33 -10.01 12.53 5.60
CA ALA A 33 -9.78 11.72 4.40
C ALA A 33 -8.54 12.19 3.66
N MET A 34 -8.39 13.49 3.47
CA MET A 34 -7.24 14.05 2.78
C MET A 34 -5.95 13.81 3.57
N ALA A 35 -6.01 14.01 4.89
CA ALA A 35 -4.85 13.78 5.76
C ALA A 35 -4.41 12.33 5.72
N GLN A 36 -5.34 11.38 5.79
CA GLN A 36 -5.03 9.95 5.73
C GLN A 36 -4.45 9.57 4.37
N TYR A 37 -5.09 10.04 3.31
CA TYR A 37 -4.61 9.81 1.94
C TYR A 37 -3.17 10.29 1.79
N ASN A 38 -2.88 11.51 2.23
CA ASN A 38 -1.57 12.12 2.09
C ASN A 38 -0.49 11.38 2.91
N ARG A 39 -0.82 10.89 4.10
CA ARG A 39 0.13 10.12 4.90
C ARG A 39 0.52 8.81 4.20
N ILE A 40 -0.47 8.10 3.66
CA ILE A 40 -0.20 6.85 2.93
C ILE A 40 0.60 7.14 1.67
N ALA A 41 0.19 8.14 0.89
CA ALA A 41 0.89 8.52 -0.34
C ALA A 41 2.34 8.92 -0.06
N GLY A 42 2.59 9.65 1.02
CA GLY A 42 3.94 10.04 1.42
C GLY A 42 4.81 8.84 1.75
N GLN A 43 4.26 7.85 2.48
CA GLN A 43 5.00 6.63 2.83
C GLN A 43 5.25 5.77 1.60
N ILE A 44 4.30 5.72 0.67
CA ILE A 44 4.49 5.01 -0.60
C ILE A 44 5.65 5.64 -1.38
N MET A 45 5.67 6.96 -1.49
CA MET A 45 6.75 7.65 -2.22
C MET A 45 8.10 7.46 -1.54
N ALA A 46 8.12 7.34 -0.22
CA ALA A 46 9.36 7.08 0.53
C ALA A 46 9.97 5.72 0.22
N LEU A 47 9.21 4.80 -0.38
CA LEU A 47 9.72 3.50 -0.82
C LEU A 47 10.69 3.62 -2.01
N SER A 48 10.85 4.80 -2.58
CA SER A 48 11.87 5.06 -3.59
C SER A 48 13.28 4.87 -3.02
N GLU A 49 13.43 4.92 -1.70
CA GLU A 49 14.69 4.72 -1.01
C GLU A 49 14.62 3.53 -0.07
N MET A 50 15.57 2.61 -0.21
CA MET A 50 15.72 1.44 0.66
C MET A 50 14.41 0.66 0.91
N PRO A 51 13.67 0.29 -0.14
CA PRO A 51 12.39 -0.43 0.08
C PRO A 51 12.57 -1.81 0.72
N ALA A 52 13.76 -2.39 0.62
CA ALA A 52 14.06 -3.69 1.21
C ALA A 52 14.13 -3.66 2.74
N ARG A 53 14.06 -2.46 3.36
CA ARG A 53 13.95 -2.36 4.82
C ARG A 53 12.63 -2.94 5.35
N ILE A 54 11.62 -3.02 4.49
CA ILE A 54 10.32 -3.61 4.83
C ILE A 54 10.42 -5.13 4.56
N ARG A 55 10.09 -5.93 5.54
CA ARG A 55 10.25 -7.38 5.43
C ARG A 55 9.19 -8.02 4.52
N ILE A 56 9.56 -9.17 3.95
CA ILE A 56 8.65 -9.99 3.15
C ILE A 56 7.63 -10.65 4.09
N MET A 57 6.38 -10.77 3.63
CA MET A 57 5.31 -11.43 4.39
C MET A 57 5.62 -12.91 4.59
N ASP A 58 5.17 -13.46 5.72
CA ASP A 58 5.38 -14.88 6.04
C ASP A 58 4.27 -15.78 5.47
N SER A 59 3.10 -15.23 5.18
CA SER A 59 1.97 -15.98 4.64
C SER A 59 2.18 -16.34 3.17
N GLU A 60 1.48 -17.37 2.68
CA GLU A 60 1.51 -17.74 1.27
C GLU A 60 0.18 -17.36 0.61
N PRO A 61 0.17 -16.98 -0.65
CA PRO A 61 1.29 -17.00 -1.63
C PRO A 61 2.25 -15.80 -1.55
N GLU A 62 2.04 -14.87 -0.61
CA GLU A 62 2.78 -13.62 -0.53
C GLU A 62 4.28 -13.85 -0.32
N HIS A 63 4.65 -14.83 0.51
CA HIS A 63 6.06 -15.12 0.77
C HIS A 63 6.78 -15.58 -0.50
N THR A 64 6.19 -16.52 -1.22
CA THR A 64 6.77 -17.04 -2.47
C THR A 64 6.91 -15.94 -3.52
N LEU A 65 5.93 -15.03 -3.58
CA LEU A 65 5.92 -13.90 -4.50
C LEU A 65 6.76 -12.73 -4.01
N LYS A 66 7.36 -12.85 -2.83
CA LYS A 66 8.19 -11.82 -2.20
C LYS A 66 7.45 -10.50 -1.99
N VAL A 67 6.18 -10.61 -1.61
CA VAL A 67 5.35 -9.44 -1.29
C VAL A 67 5.75 -8.92 0.09
N ARG A 68 5.92 -7.61 0.20
CA ARG A 68 6.25 -6.92 1.43
C ARG A 68 5.05 -6.14 1.93
N LYS A 69 4.89 -6.06 3.23
CA LYS A 69 3.75 -5.39 3.87
C LYS A 69 4.26 -4.26 4.75
N MET A 70 3.93 -3.03 4.37
CA MET A 70 4.24 -1.83 5.14
C MET A 70 2.98 -1.34 5.82
N SER A 71 3.06 -1.06 7.12
CA SER A 71 1.93 -0.49 7.87
C SER A 71 2.01 1.02 7.87
N VAL A 72 0.89 1.68 7.56
CA VAL A 72 0.73 3.13 7.67
C VAL A 72 -0.58 3.38 8.40
N ASP A 73 -0.50 3.81 9.65
CA ASP A 73 -1.68 3.94 10.51
C ASP A 73 -2.45 2.61 10.55
N GLU A 74 -3.73 2.60 10.20
CA GLU A 74 -4.55 1.38 10.16
C GLU A 74 -4.61 0.73 8.78
N TYR A 75 -3.65 1.05 7.88
CA TYR A 75 -3.63 0.53 6.53
C TYR A 75 -2.36 -0.26 6.27
N TYR A 76 -2.46 -1.24 5.36
CA TYR A 76 -1.33 -2.03 4.88
C TYR A 76 -1.10 -1.71 3.42
N VAL A 77 0.15 -1.42 3.08
CA VAL A 77 0.59 -1.25 1.70
C VAL A 77 1.35 -2.52 1.31
N LEU A 78 0.82 -3.26 0.34
CA LEU A 78 1.45 -4.47 -0.16
C LEU A 78 2.19 -4.15 -1.45
N PHE A 79 3.48 -4.51 -1.50
CA PHE A 79 4.30 -4.18 -2.66
C PHE A 79 5.36 -5.24 -2.94
N GLN A 80 5.91 -5.17 -4.16
CA GLN A 80 7.05 -6.00 -4.58
C GLN A 80 8.16 -5.08 -5.08
N ILE A 81 9.40 -5.55 -4.92
CA ILE A 81 10.55 -4.92 -5.55
C ILE A 81 10.88 -5.74 -6.78
N ARG A 82 10.87 -5.11 -7.96
CA ARG A 82 11.18 -5.75 -9.24
C ARG A 82 12.27 -4.94 -9.92
N GLY A 83 13.52 -5.43 -9.85
CA GLY A 83 14.66 -4.70 -10.39
C GLY A 83 14.79 -3.35 -9.68
N GLU A 84 14.70 -2.28 -10.45
CA GLU A 84 14.79 -0.90 -9.93
C GLU A 84 13.42 -0.27 -9.70
N GLN A 85 12.37 -1.09 -9.66
CA GLN A 85 11.01 -0.61 -9.47
C GLN A 85 10.39 -1.18 -8.19
N VAL A 86 9.57 -0.36 -7.55
CA VAL A 86 8.69 -0.78 -6.46
C VAL A 86 7.28 -0.75 -7.02
N ILE A 87 6.60 -1.89 -6.99
CA ILE A 87 5.25 -2.02 -7.53
C ILE A 87 4.27 -2.14 -6.37
N ILE A 88 3.44 -1.14 -6.19
CA ILE A 88 2.40 -1.15 -5.15
C ILE A 88 1.22 -1.96 -5.66
N LEU A 89 0.94 -3.08 -4.99
CA LEU A 89 -0.07 -4.04 -5.41
C LEU A 89 -1.44 -3.73 -4.83
N ARG A 90 -1.51 -3.44 -3.54
CA ARG A 90 -2.76 -3.17 -2.84
C ARG A 90 -2.54 -2.20 -1.69
N VAL A 91 -3.60 -1.47 -1.33
CA VAL A 91 -3.66 -0.68 -0.09
C VAL A 91 -4.94 -1.09 0.63
N LEU A 92 -4.81 -1.75 1.77
CA LEU A 92 -5.93 -2.39 2.46
C LEU A 92 -6.03 -1.94 3.91
N HIS A 93 -7.25 -1.82 4.44
CA HIS A 93 -7.44 -1.52 5.85
C HIS A 93 -7.03 -2.76 6.67
N CYS A 94 -6.40 -2.54 7.84
CA CYS A 94 -5.92 -3.64 8.68
C CYS A 94 -7.03 -4.57 9.20
N ARG A 95 -8.29 -4.10 9.20
CA ARG A 95 -9.44 -4.91 9.60
C ARG A 95 -9.96 -5.79 8.49
N GLN A 96 -9.54 -5.58 7.24
CA GLN A 96 -9.90 -6.45 6.15
C GLN A 96 -9.09 -7.73 6.25
N ASP A 97 -9.71 -8.85 5.91
CA ASP A 97 -8.98 -10.09 5.73
C ASP A 97 -8.15 -9.93 4.46
N ILE A 98 -6.84 -9.84 4.61
CA ILE A 98 -5.96 -9.67 3.46
C ILE A 98 -5.66 -10.97 2.73
N GLU A 99 -6.02 -12.11 3.33
CA GLU A 99 -5.86 -13.41 2.71
C GLU A 99 -6.74 -13.47 1.45
N GLY A 100 -6.12 -13.78 0.32
CA GLY A 100 -6.81 -13.81 -0.96
C GLY A 100 -7.06 -12.46 -1.61
N LYS A 101 -6.74 -11.35 -0.95
CA LYS A 101 -6.99 -10.01 -1.50
C LYS A 101 -5.94 -9.56 -2.52
N LEU A 102 -4.79 -10.20 -2.52
CA LEU A 102 -3.68 -9.78 -3.37
C LEU A 102 -4.06 -9.71 -4.85
N PHE A 103 -4.90 -10.63 -5.31
CA PHE A 103 -5.29 -10.75 -6.72
C PHE A 103 -6.78 -10.48 -6.96
N ASP A 104 -7.47 -9.95 -5.99
CA ASP A 104 -8.91 -9.64 -6.15
C ASP A 104 -9.15 -8.55 -7.18
#